data_606f298145de8a81b3b5a0ef32130b29
#
_entry.id   606f298145de8a81b3b5a0ef32130b29
#
_cell.length_a   1.000
_cell.length_b   1.000
_cell.length_c   1.000
_cell.angle_alpha   90.00
_cell.angle_beta   90.00
_cell.angle_gamma   90.00
#
_symmetry.space_group_name_H-M   'P 1'
#
loop_
_entity.id
_entity.type
_entity.pdbx_description
1 polymer ?
#
loop_
_entity_poly.entity_id
_entity_poly.type
_entity_poly.pdbx_seq_one_letter_code
_entity_poly.pdbx_strand_id
1 'polypeptide(L)'
;FDIANTTTDYANNYWSALPFATIIKKWENDITATLSYKRTIQRPGLAHLNPSVDYGDPYNTRFGNPYLQPYFAENFDFIVGKWNKLYYINGSVGYNALQNIYSSIRTLQPDGKTNTTWQNLSGRKEYEANAWGGYTVNKKLKLNLSLGYSYNVYSLRDRTVNRYRNGGSFFSTLNGSYLFNTLLNGNASFTFNRFANPQGTVRNTLSMNIGVQQKFFKKKMILALSVIDPLRQQQNKIFTYAGNFNLESYSKKKKKNFRIAL
;
A
#
# COMPACT_ATOMS: atom_id res chain seq x y z
N PHE A 1 -19.42 5.17 -42.54
CA PHE A 1 -19.43 4.72 -41.12
C PHE A 1 -19.59 5.96 -40.29
N ASP A 2 -20.81 6.30 -39.92
CA ASP A 2 -21.08 7.36 -38.96
C ASP A 2 -20.80 6.80 -37.55
N ILE A 3 -19.66 7.17 -36.99
CA ILE A 3 -19.41 7.02 -35.56
C ILE A 3 -20.21 8.15 -34.90
N ALA A 4 -21.38 7.85 -34.39
CA ALA A 4 -22.12 8.75 -33.52
C ALA A 4 -21.26 8.99 -32.28
N ASN A 5 -20.61 10.14 -32.19
CA ASN A 5 -19.78 10.57 -31.09
C ASN A 5 -20.72 11.01 -29.96
N THR A 6 -21.27 10.06 -29.20
CA THR A 6 -22.01 10.36 -27.98
C THR A 6 -21.03 10.74 -26.89
N THR A 7 -20.68 12.03 -26.85
CA THR A 7 -20.01 12.61 -25.68
C THR A 7 -20.98 12.60 -24.50
N THR A 8 -20.84 11.65 -23.60
CA THR A 8 -21.60 11.67 -22.36
C THR A 8 -20.79 12.47 -21.34
N ASP A 9 -21.25 13.67 -21.02
CA ASP A 9 -20.64 14.50 -19.99
C ASP A 9 -21.05 14.01 -18.60
N TYR A 10 -20.08 13.65 -17.78
CA TYR A 10 -20.28 13.28 -16.39
C TYR A 10 -19.80 14.44 -15.49
N ALA A 11 -20.73 15.13 -14.82
CA ALA A 11 -20.42 16.19 -13.87
C ALA A 11 -20.87 15.79 -12.46
N ASN A 12 -19.95 15.85 -11.51
CA ASN A 12 -20.22 15.63 -10.08
C ASN A 12 -19.80 16.86 -9.28
N ASN A 13 -20.78 17.59 -8.72
CA ASN A 13 -20.56 18.72 -7.82
C ASN A 13 -20.94 18.31 -6.39
N TYR A 14 -20.02 18.50 -5.42
CA TYR A 14 -20.29 18.24 -4.02
C TYR A 14 -19.51 19.20 -3.13
N TRP A 15 -20.14 19.59 -2.03
CA TRP A 15 -19.51 20.35 -0.97
C TRP A 15 -19.22 19.46 0.22
N SER A 16 -18.06 19.61 0.88
CA SER A 16 -17.64 18.74 1.97
C SER A 16 -16.85 19.48 3.03
N ALA A 17 -17.26 19.37 4.29
CA ALA A 17 -16.49 19.81 5.43
C ALA A 17 -15.44 18.74 5.78
N LEU A 18 -14.18 19.15 5.92
CA LEU A 18 -13.02 18.29 6.22
C LEU A 18 -12.31 18.78 7.49
N PRO A 19 -12.92 18.61 8.68
CA PRO A 19 -12.34 19.04 9.94
C PRO A 19 -11.08 18.23 10.29
N PHE A 20 -10.16 18.86 11.03
CA PHE A 20 -9.02 18.21 11.63
C PHE A 20 -8.70 18.82 13.00
N ALA A 21 -8.12 18.02 13.90
CA ALA A 21 -7.62 18.45 15.19
C ALA A 21 -6.39 17.63 15.57
N THR A 22 -5.42 18.24 16.26
CA THR A 22 -4.23 17.56 16.75
C THR A 22 -3.84 18.10 18.12
N ILE A 23 -3.57 17.17 19.05
CA ILE A 23 -3.06 17.46 20.39
C ILE A 23 -1.70 16.81 20.52
N ILE A 24 -0.69 17.58 20.95
CA ILE A 24 0.68 17.09 21.12
C ILE A 24 1.11 17.35 22.56
N LYS A 25 1.60 16.30 23.22
CA LYS A 25 2.24 16.38 24.54
C LYS A 25 3.70 15.96 24.41
N LYS A 26 4.58 16.82 24.89
CA LYS A 26 6.03 16.53 25.00
C LYS A 26 6.42 16.47 26.47
N TRP A 27 7.27 15.52 26.81
CA TRP A 27 7.86 15.34 28.14
C TRP A 27 9.36 15.62 28.09
N GLU A 28 9.96 15.96 29.24
CA GLU A 28 11.38 16.29 29.34
C GLU A 28 12.34 15.15 29.00
N ASN A 29 11.86 13.90 29.06
CA ASN A 29 12.65 12.69 28.74
C ASN A 29 12.60 12.29 27.27
N ASP A 30 12.37 13.24 26.35
CA ASP A 30 12.29 13.05 24.90
C ASP A 30 11.15 12.12 24.43
N ILE A 31 10.12 11.95 25.26
CA ILE A 31 8.89 11.28 24.87
C ILE A 31 7.91 12.31 24.31
N THR A 32 7.29 11.96 23.20
CA THR A 32 6.21 12.76 22.60
C THR A 32 5.02 11.85 22.35
N ALA A 33 3.82 12.30 22.73
CA ALA A 33 2.56 11.68 22.34
C ALA A 33 1.76 12.65 21.47
N THR A 34 1.14 12.13 20.45
CA THR A 34 0.28 12.88 19.52
C THR A 34 -1.04 12.14 19.39
N LEU A 35 -2.14 12.85 19.61
CA LEU A 35 -3.49 12.41 19.29
C LEU A 35 -4.01 13.28 18.16
N SER A 36 -4.49 12.67 17.08
CA SER A 36 -5.02 13.40 15.94
C SER A 36 -6.33 12.81 15.45
N TYR A 37 -7.17 13.69 14.95
CA TYR A 37 -8.39 13.40 14.21
C TYR A 37 -8.39 14.18 12.91
N LYS A 38 -8.77 13.53 11.82
CA LYS A 38 -9.00 14.21 10.54
C LYS A 38 -10.08 13.50 9.74
N ARG A 39 -10.92 14.28 9.07
CA ARG A 39 -11.80 13.81 8.02
C ARG A 39 -11.19 14.11 6.65
N THR A 40 -11.17 13.12 5.78
CA THR A 40 -10.62 13.26 4.42
C THR A 40 -11.63 12.79 3.38
N ILE A 41 -11.48 13.27 2.15
CA ILE A 41 -12.26 12.85 0.98
C ILE A 41 -11.31 12.26 -0.06
N GLN A 42 -11.67 11.12 -0.62
CA GLN A 42 -10.96 10.53 -1.75
C GLN A 42 -11.89 10.45 -2.96
N ARG A 43 -11.50 11.16 -4.02
CA ARG A 43 -12.21 11.17 -5.29
C ARG A 43 -11.71 10.06 -6.20
N PRO A 44 -12.60 9.40 -6.97
CA PRO A 44 -12.17 8.46 -8.00
C PRO A 44 -11.28 9.17 -9.03
N GLY A 45 -10.17 8.54 -9.42
CA GLY A 45 -9.33 9.02 -10.52
C GLY A 45 -9.91 8.63 -11.88
N LEU A 46 -9.41 9.24 -12.96
CA LEU A 46 -9.88 9.00 -14.34
C LEU A 46 -9.91 7.51 -14.72
N ALA A 47 -8.88 6.76 -14.32
CA ALA A 47 -8.81 5.31 -14.60
C ALA A 47 -9.94 4.51 -13.92
N HIS A 48 -10.49 4.99 -12.81
CA HIS A 48 -11.62 4.36 -12.13
C HIS A 48 -12.96 4.72 -12.77
N LEU A 49 -13.04 5.87 -13.44
CA LEU A 49 -14.26 6.42 -14.03
C LEU A 49 -14.41 6.07 -15.51
N ASN A 50 -13.31 5.84 -16.23
CA ASN A 50 -13.34 5.61 -17.68
C ASN A 50 -14.07 4.29 -18.03
N PRO A 51 -15.24 4.34 -18.68
CA PRO A 51 -16.02 3.15 -19.03
C PRO A 51 -15.45 2.36 -20.21
N SER A 52 -14.39 2.86 -20.89
CA SER A 52 -13.76 2.15 -22.00
C SER A 52 -13.26 0.79 -21.56
N VAL A 53 -13.61 -0.25 -22.30
CA VAL A 53 -13.24 -1.63 -22.00
C VAL A 53 -11.83 -1.90 -22.46
N ASP A 54 -10.99 -2.38 -21.55
CA ASP A 54 -9.68 -2.93 -21.87
C ASP A 54 -9.82 -4.40 -22.29
N TYR A 55 -9.51 -4.67 -23.55
CA TYR A 55 -9.53 -5.98 -24.20
C TYR A 55 -8.13 -6.61 -24.31
N GLY A 56 -7.13 -6.10 -23.60
CA GLY A 56 -5.78 -6.66 -23.59
C GLY A 56 -5.74 -8.14 -23.17
N ASP A 57 -6.73 -8.57 -22.38
CA ASP A 57 -7.04 -9.96 -22.11
C ASP A 57 -8.52 -10.19 -22.40
N PRO A 58 -8.88 -10.89 -23.51
CA PRO A 58 -10.28 -11.10 -23.92
C PRO A 58 -11.09 -11.99 -22.97
N TYR A 59 -10.43 -12.71 -22.05
CA TYR A 59 -11.10 -13.53 -21.02
C TYR A 59 -11.27 -12.78 -19.70
N ASN A 60 -10.53 -11.67 -19.49
CA ASN A 60 -10.54 -10.90 -18.26
C ASN A 60 -10.61 -9.40 -18.56
N THR A 61 -11.76 -8.94 -19.05
CA THR A 61 -11.96 -7.53 -19.41
C THR A 61 -11.96 -6.62 -18.18
N ARG A 62 -11.57 -5.36 -18.39
CA ARG A 62 -11.54 -4.34 -17.34
C ARG A 62 -12.12 -3.03 -17.87
N PHE A 63 -12.89 -2.34 -17.03
CA PHE A 63 -13.43 -1.03 -17.33
C PHE A 63 -13.73 -0.24 -16.05
N GLY A 64 -13.73 1.07 -16.14
CA GLY A 64 -14.11 1.95 -15.04
C GLY A 64 -15.63 2.08 -14.90
N ASN A 65 -16.04 2.78 -13.85
CA ASN A 65 -17.45 3.08 -13.58
C ASN A 65 -17.63 4.60 -13.41
N PRO A 66 -18.25 5.30 -14.35
CA PRO A 66 -18.43 6.75 -14.30
C PRO A 66 -19.35 7.23 -13.16
N TYR A 67 -20.13 6.33 -12.56
CA TYR A 67 -21.06 6.63 -11.47
C TYR A 67 -20.44 6.48 -10.08
N LEU A 68 -19.12 6.27 -9.99
CA LEU A 68 -18.44 6.19 -8.70
C LEU A 68 -18.55 7.50 -7.92
N GLN A 69 -18.95 7.36 -6.68
CA GLN A 69 -18.99 8.45 -5.70
C GLN A 69 -17.66 8.52 -4.92
N PRO A 70 -17.24 9.70 -4.48
CA PRO A 70 -16.11 9.81 -3.56
C PRO A 70 -16.41 9.12 -2.24
N TYR A 71 -15.37 8.66 -1.57
CA TYR A 71 -15.51 8.17 -0.22
C TYR A 71 -14.91 9.14 0.80
N PHE A 72 -15.44 9.08 2.02
CA PHE A 72 -14.96 9.84 3.17
C PHE A 72 -14.26 8.88 4.14
N ALA A 73 -13.19 9.37 4.74
CA ALA A 73 -12.49 8.65 5.80
C ALA A 73 -12.36 9.54 7.03
N GLU A 74 -12.79 9.02 8.17
CA GLU A 74 -12.55 9.60 9.50
C GLU A 74 -11.41 8.83 10.14
N ASN A 75 -10.33 9.53 10.42
CA ASN A 75 -9.08 8.93 10.89
C ASN A 75 -8.79 9.43 12.29
N PHE A 76 -8.58 8.49 13.21
CA PHE A 76 -8.15 8.73 14.59
C PHE A 76 -6.81 8.04 14.77
N ASP A 77 -5.78 8.79 15.13
CA ASP A 77 -4.43 8.29 15.31
C ASP A 77 -3.88 8.69 16.66
N PHE A 78 -3.29 7.73 17.37
CA PHE A 78 -2.51 7.96 18.57
C PHE A 78 -1.10 7.44 18.35
N ILE A 79 -0.11 8.32 18.49
CA ILE A 79 1.29 8.04 18.25
C ILE A 79 2.07 8.36 19.51
N VAL A 80 2.93 7.45 19.94
CA VAL A 80 3.92 7.68 21.00
C VAL A 80 5.30 7.41 20.47
N GLY A 81 6.23 8.30 20.75
CA GLY A 81 7.61 8.15 20.32
C GLY A 81 8.59 8.64 21.36
N LYS A 82 9.78 8.01 21.34
CA LYS A 82 10.96 8.44 22.07
C LYS A 82 12.17 8.46 21.14
N TRP A 83 13.00 9.47 21.27
CA TRP A 83 14.22 9.55 20.48
C TRP A 83 15.39 10.08 21.31
N ASN A 84 16.57 9.66 20.95
CA ASN A 84 17.83 10.22 21.46
C ASN A 84 18.92 10.13 20.38
N LYS A 85 20.17 10.42 20.74
CA LYS A 85 21.30 10.40 19.79
C LYS A 85 21.60 9.02 19.19
N LEU A 86 21.21 7.93 19.86
CA LEU A 86 21.52 6.55 19.46
C LEU A 86 20.35 5.84 18.83
N TYR A 87 19.13 6.14 19.27
CA TYR A 87 17.93 5.47 18.78
C TYR A 87 16.72 6.38 18.73
N TYR A 88 15.77 6.00 17.91
CA TYR A 88 14.38 6.44 18.00
C TYR A 88 13.48 5.21 17.94
N ILE A 89 12.38 5.25 18.66
CA ILE A 89 11.33 4.24 18.64
C ILE A 89 9.98 4.92 18.70
N ASN A 90 9.06 4.49 17.83
CA ASN A 90 7.71 5.00 17.78
C ASN A 90 6.72 3.84 17.68
N GLY A 91 5.57 4.04 18.25
CA GLY A 91 4.42 3.16 18.08
C GLY A 91 3.18 3.98 17.81
N SER A 92 2.27 3.45 17.01
CA SER A 92 0.98 4.07 16.78
C SER A 92 -0.14 3.04 16.76
N VAL A 93 -1.32 3.49 17.17
CA VAL A 93 -2.58 2.80 16.94
C VAL A 93 -3.52 3.76 16.22
N GLY A 94 -4.25 3.24 15.24
CA GLY A 94 -5.15 4.04 14.42
C GLY A 94 -6.51 3.35 14.27
N TYR A 95 -7.53 4.15 14.09
CA TYR A 95 -8.86 3.72 13.71
C TYR A 95 -9.35 4.59 12.55
N ASN A 96 -9.67 3.94 11.42
CA ASN A 96 -10.16 4.60 10.23
C ASN A 96 -11.57 4.08 9.93
N ALA A 97 -12.56 5.00 9.90
CA ALA A 97 -13.91 4.71 9.46
C ALA A 97 -14.12 5.29 8.06
N LEU A 98 -14.20 4.39 7.08
CA LEU A 98 -14.38 4.76 5.68
C LEU A 98 -15.83 4.52 5.28
N GLN A 99 -16.45 5.50 4.66
CA GLN A 99 -17.83 5.44 4.19
C GLN A 99 -17.86 5.52 2.67
N ASN A 100 -18.69 4.69 2.05
CA ASN A 100 -18.90 4.68 0.60
C ASN A 100 -17.63 4.37 -0.21
N ILE A 101 -16.75 3.50 0.32
CA ILE A 101 -15.51 3.11 -0.36
C ILE A 101 -15.80 2.52 -1.74
N TYR A 102 -14.92 2.75 -2.70
CA TYR A 102 -14.97 2.03 -3.97
C TYR A 102 -13.84 1.01 -4.06
N SER A 103 -14.15 -0.13 -4.65
CA SER A 103 -13.21 -1.22 -4.83
C SER A 103 -13.41 -1.90 -6.17
N SER A 104 -12.34 -2.50 -6.66
CA SER A 104 -12.37 -3.35 -7.86
C SER A 104 -13.11 -4.64 -7.54
N ILE A 105 -14.14 -4.95 -8.31
CA ILE A 105 -14.96 -6.15 -8.20
C ILE A 105 -14.83 -6.95 -9.49
N ARG A 106 -14.52 -8.23 -9.34
CA ARG A 106 -14.46 -9.19 -10.44
C ARG A 106 -15.67 -10.09 -10.41
N THR A 107 -16.38 -10.17 -11.54
CA THR A 107 -17.57 -11.02 -11.71
C THR A 107 -17.35 -12.02 -12.84
N LEU A 108 -17.78 -13.26 -12.65
CA LEU A 108 -17.79 -14.30 -13.66
C LEU A 108 -19.08 -14.12 -14.50
N GLN A 109 -18.90 -14.10 -15.82
CA GLN A 109 -19.99 -14.02 -16.77
C GLN A 109 -20.47 -15.43 -17.17
N PRO A 110 -21.70 -15.56 -17.72
CA PRO A 110 -22.23 -16.85 -18.17
C PRO A 110 -21.40 -17.53 -19.25
N ASP A 111 -20.63 -16.77 -20.04
CA ASP A 111 -19.73 -17.27 -21.09
C ASP A 111 -18.36 -17.73 -20.55
N GLY A 112 -18.19 -17.79 -19.23
CA GLY A 112 -16.94 -18.21 -18.57
C GLY A 112 -15.86 -17.14 -18.48
N LYS A 113 -16.10 -15.95 -19.04
CA LYS A 113 -15.18 -14.81 -18.93
C LYS A 113 -15.38 -14.04 -17.62
N THR A 114 -14.41 -13.20 -17.25
CA THR A 114 -14.54 -12.33 -16.09
C THR A 114 -14.51 -10.86 -16.47
N ASN A 115 -15.37 -10.08 -15.85
CA ASN A 115 -15.35 -8.61 -15.92
C ASN A 115 -14.84 -8.06 -14.60
N THR A 116 -13.94 -7.10 -14.68
CA THR A 116 -13.44 -6.35 -13.53
C THR A 116 -13.83 -4.89 -13.67
N THR A 117 -14.63 -4.39 -12.73
CA THR A 117 -15.06 -2.99 -12.69
C THR A 117 -14.97 -2.44 -11.27
N TRP A 118 -15.28 -1.17 -11.09
CA TRP A 118 -15.26 -0.50 -9.79
C TRP A 118 -16.67 -0.27 -9.28
N GLN A 119 -16.89 -0.48 -7.99
CA GLN A 119 -18.17 -0.27 -7.33
C GLN A 119 -17.97 0.39 -5.96
N ASN A 120 -18.91 1.25 -5.57
CA ASN A 120 -18.99 1.76 -4.22
C ASN A 120 -19.52 0.68 -3.27
N LEU A 121 -18.82 0.48 -2.17
CA LEU A 121 -19.21 -0.41 -1.06
C LEU A 121 -19.75 0.44 0.09
N SER A 122 -20.53 -0.17 0.99
CA SER A 122 -21.18 0.59 2.07
C SER A 122 -20.20 1.23 3.05
N GLY A 123 -19.11 0.55 3.38
CA GLY A 123 -18.07 1.09 4.24
C GLY A 123 -17.05 0.07 4.68
N ARG A 124 -15.99 0.56 5.34
CA ARG A 124 -14.92 -0.22 5.92
C ARG A 124 -14.46 0.42 7.23
N LYS A 125 -14.27 -0.38 8.25
CA LYS A 125 -13.53 0.00 9.45
C LYS A 125 -12.16 -0.62 9.38
N GLU A 126 -11.13 0.15 9.67
CA GLU A 126 -9.75 -0.30 9.67
C GLU A 126 -9.13 0.01 11.04
N TYR A 127 -8.54 -1.00 11.64
CA TYR A 127 -7.80 -0.91 12.89
C TYR A 127 -6.32 -1.10 12.56
N GLU A 128 -5.49 -0.16 12.95
CA GLU A 128 -4.08 -0.15 12.63
C GLU A 128 -3.22 -0.17 13.88
N ALA A 129 -2.10 -0.88 13.81
CA ALA A 129 -1.03 -0.82 14.80
C ALA A 129 0.31 -0.81 14.05
N ASN A 130 1.14 0.20 14.31
CA ASN A 130 2.43 0.35 13.68
C ASN A 130 3.52 0.55 14.72
N ALA A 131 4.72 0.04 14.42
CA ALA A 131 5.91 0.30 15.19
C ALA A 131 7.08 0.57 14.23
N TRP A 132 7.83 1.61 14.49
CA TRP A 132 9.04 1.90 13.71
C TRP A 132 10.12 2.51 14.57
N GLY A 133 11.34 2.15 14.25
CA GLY A 133 12.47 2.62 15.01
C GLY A 133 13.77 2.47 14.26
N GLY A 134 14.78 3.18 14.74
CA GLY A 134 16.13 3.09 14.24
C GLY A 134 17.13 3.04 15.40
N TYR A 135 18.18 2.29 15.20
CA TYR A 135 19.26 2.15 16.17
C TYR A 135 20.61 2.30 15.48
N THR A 136 21.43 3.20 16.03
CA THR A 136 22.82 3.38 15.64
C THR A 136 23.70 2.56 16.58
N VAL A 137 24.01 1.31 16.19
CA VAL A 137 24.76 0.35 17.00
C VAL A 137 26.16 0.90 17.32
N ASN A 138 26.78 1.53 16.31
CA ASN A 138 28.06 2.22 16.43
C ASN A 138 28.16 3.25 15.28
N LYS A 139 29.29 3.96 15.20
CA LYS A 139 29.52 4.94 14.12
C LYS A 139 29.42 4.34 12.70
N LYS A 140 29.46 3.01 12.57
CA LYS A 140 29.48 2.31 11.27
C LYS A 140 28.17 1.62 10.91
N LEU A 141 27.41 1.09 11.90
CA LEU A 141 26.20 0.29 11.67
C LEU A 141 24.96 1.04 12.12
N LYS A 142 24.02 1.21 11.20
CA LYS A 142 22.67 1.73 11.47
C LYS A 142 21.64 0.73 11.01
N LEU A 143 20.64 0.48 11.83
CA LEU A 143 19.51 -0.40 11.56
C LEU A 143 18.21 0.37 11.71
N ASN A 144 17.26 0.14 10.81
CA ASN A 144 15.91 0.68 10.90
C ASN A 144 14.90 -0.45 10.64
N LEU A 145 13.91 -0.54 11.51
CA LEU A 145 12.81 -1.50 11.43
C LEU A 145 11.49 -0.75 11.38
N SER A 146 10.63 -1.17 10.47
CA SER A 146 9.23 -0.74 10.42
C SER A 146 8.34 -1.96 10.32
N LEU A 147 7.32 -2.01 11.18
CA LEU A 147 6.31 -3.05 11.24
C LEU A 147 4.94 -2.39 11.23
N GLY A 148 3.99 -2.98 10.55
CA GLY A 148 2.63 -2.51 10.60
C GLY A 148 1.64 -3.64 10.36
N TYR A 149 0.54 -3.56 11.07
CA TYR A 149 -0.59 -4.45 10.93
C TYR A 149 -1.86 -3.63 10.84
N SER A 150 -2.72 -3.95 9.88
CA SER A 150 -4.06 -3.41 9.81
C SER A 150 -5.09 -4.53 9.67
N TYR A 151 -6.24 -4.38 10.32
CA TYR A 151 -7.36 -5.29 10.21
C TYR A 151 -8.57 -4.56 9.67
N ASN A 152 -9.11 -5.07 8.57
CA ASN A 152 -10.22 -4.48 7.84
C ASN A 152 -11.51 -5.24 8.11
N VAL A 153 -12.56 -4.50 8.49
CA VAL A 153 -13.94 -5.01 8.64
C VAL A 153 -14.81 -4.29 7.63
N TYR A 154 -15.38 -5.04 6.68
CA TYR A 154 -16.23 -4.49 5.63
C TYR A 154 -17.69 -4.54 6.04
N SER A 155 -18.41 -3.43 5.88
CA SER A 155 -19.86 -3.36 5.99
C SER A 155 -20.48 -3.88 4.70
N LEU A 156 -21.30 -4.92 4.80
CA LEU A 156 -21.91 -5.58 3.65
C LEU A 156 -23.30 -5.00 3.39
N ARG A 157 -23.54 -4.49 2.20
CA ARG A 157 -24.91 -4.22 1.72
C ARG A 157 -25.56 -5.44 1.09
N ASP A 158 -24.79 -6.25 0.39
CA ASP A 158 -25.34 -7.46 -0.25
C ASP A 158 -24.38 -8.65 -0.07
N ARG A 159 -24.83 -9.62 0.71
CA ARG A 159 -24.10 -10.86 0.98
C ARG A 159 -24.28 -11.93 -0.10
N THR A 160 -25.22 -11.74 -0.99
CA THR A 160 -25.60 -12.75 -1.98
C THR A 160 -24.69 -12.73 -3.21
N VAL A 161 -24.21 -11.55 -3.61
CA VAL A 161 -23.45 -11.36 -4.86
C VAL A 161 -21.94 -11.36 -4.62
N ASN A 162 -21.44 -10.76 -3.54
CA ASN A 162 -20.01 -10.63 -3.26
C ASN A 162 -19.68 -11.01 -1.82
N ARG A 163 -18.82 -12.00 -1.67
CA ARG A 163 -18.26 -12.37 -0.36
C ARG A 163 -17.10 -11.46 0.00
N TYR A 164 -17.38 -10.30 0.58
CA TYR A 164 -16.33 -9.50 1.20
C TYR A 164 -15.79 -10.21 2.42
N ARG A 165 -14.48 -10.31 2.51
CA ARG A 165 -13.82 -10.95 3.65
C ARG A 165 -13.12 -9.89 4.48
N ASN A 166 -13.41 -9.89 5.77
CA ASN A 166 -12.58 -9.21 6.74
C ASN A 166 -11.19 -9.83 6.71
N GLY A 167 -10.17 -9.03 6.90
CA GLY A 167 -8.81 -9.55 6.83
C GLY A 167 -7.75 -8.60 7.32
N GLY A 168 -6.61 -9.18 7.71
CA GLY A 168 -5.44 -8.48 8.17
C GLY A 168 -4.41 -8.29 7.07
N SER A 169 -3.86 -7.08 6.99
CA SER A 169 -2.67 -6.75 6.20
C SER A 169 -1.50 -6.59 7.14
N PHE A 170 -0.34 -7.06 6.73
CA PHE A 170 0.90 -6.95 7.48
C PHE A 170 2.02 -6.47 6.57
N PHE A 171 2.81 -5.54 7.05
CA PHE A 171 4.06 -5.18 6.40
C PHE A 171 5.23 -5.17 7.40
N SER A 172 6.41 -5.46 6.89
CA SER A 172 7.65 -5.40 7.63
C SER A 172 8.77 -4.96 6.70
N THR A 173 9.57 -3.98 7.14
CA THR A 173 10.76 -3.54 6.42
C THR A 173 11.91 -3.39 7.40
N LEU A 174 13.01 -4.11 7.12
CA LEU A 174 14.28 -3.98 7.83
C LEU A 174 15.31 -3.39 6.87
N ASN A 175 15.87 -2.24 7.23
CA ASN A 175 16.96 -1.61 6.48
C ASN A 175 18.22 -1.58 7.35
N GLY A 176 19.33 -1.98 6.77
CA GLY A 176 20.65 -1.89 7.38
C GLY A 176 21.60 -1.10 6.49
N SER A 177 22.43 -0.26 7.09
CA SER A 177 23.54 0.39 6.41
C SER A 177 24.82 0.22 7.23
N TYR A 178 25.91 -0.14 6.54
CA TYR A 178 27.21 -0.34 7.14
C TYR A 178 28.28 0.49 6.43
N LEU A 179 28.98 1.31 7.21
CA LEU A 179 30.07 2.14 6.76
C LEU A 179 31.40 1.39 6.96
N PHE A 180 31.91 0.76 5.90
CA PHE A 180 33.21 0.06 5.93
C PHE A 180 34.34 1.03 6.20
N ASN A 181 34.32 2.16 5.50
CA ASN A 181 35.22 3.31 5.69
C ASN A 181 34.53 4.59 5.17
N THR A 182 35.23 5.72 5.18
CA THR A 182 34.70 7.04 4.76
C THR A 182 34.30 7.11 3.29
N LEU A 183 34.74 6.15 2.47
CA LEU A 183 34.55 6.11 1.02
C LEU A 183 33.65 4.95 0.59
N LEU A 184 33.53 3.86 1.40
CA LEU A 184 32.78 2.66 1.06
C LEU A 184 31.68 2.43 2.07
N ASN A 185 30.43 2.35 1.58
CA ASN A 185 29.27 1.94 2.38
C ASN A 185 28.48 0.83 1.70
N GLY A 186 27.85 0.00 2.49
CA GLY A 186 26.91 -1.01 2.06
C GLY A 186 25.54 -0.77 2.67
N ASN A 187 24.49 -1.17 1.96
CA ASN A 187 23.12 -1.16 2.45
C ASN A 187 22.39 -2.44 2.06
N ALA A 188 21.50 -2.88 2.93
CA ALA A 188 20.61 -4.01 2.67
C ALA A 188 19.20 -3.65 3.14
N SER A 189 18.20 -4.12 2.42
CA SER A 189 16.79 -3.93 2.71
C SER A 189 16.06 -5.25 2.54
N PHE A 190 15.24 -5.61 3.53
CA PHE A 190 14.34 -6.76 3.53
C PHE A 190 12.92 -6.24 3.70
N THR A 191 12.02 -6.67 2.85
CA THR A 191 10.61 -6.26 2.91
C THR A 191 9.72 -7.47 2.78
N PHE A 192 8.77 -7.60 3.69
CA PHE A 192 7.70 -8.58 3.64
C PHE A 192 6.36 -7.87 3.71
N ASN A 193 5.46 -8.19 2.77
CA ASN A 193 4.12 -7.62 2.72
C ASN A 193 3.07 -8.71 2.50
N ARG A 194 1.95 -8.54 3.18
CA ARG A 194 0.73 -9.29 2.97
C ARG A 194 -0.44 -8.31 3.06
N PHE A 195 -1.24 -8.22 2.01
CA PHE A 195 -2.38 -7.31 1.95
C PHE A 195 -3.69 -8.09 1.88
N ALA A 196 -4.67 -7.66 2.66
CA ALA A 196 -6.04 -8.11 2.53
C ALA A 196 -6.83 -7.17 1.61
N ASN A 197 -7.68 -7.74 0.76
CA ASN A 197 -8.64 -7.00 -0.05
C ASN A 197 -10.07 -7.55 0.18
N PRO A 198 -11.12 -6.88 -0.34
CA PRO A 198 -12.51 -7.33 -0.12
C PRO A 198 -12.82 -8.74 -0.63
N GLN A 199 -12.15 -9.21 -1.67
CA GLN A 199 -12.40 -10.51 -2.29
C GLN A 199 -11.32 -11.56 -1.97
N GLY A 200 -10.25 -11.19 -1.28
CA GLY A 200 -9.18 -12.13 -0.99
C GLY A 200 -7.96 -11.48 -0.36
N THR A 201 -6.84 -12.19 -0.42
CA THR A 201 -5.57 -11.74 0.12
C THR A 201 -4.52 -11.67 -0.99
N VAL A 202 -3.88 -10.53 -1.12
CA VAL A 202 -2.67 -10.39 -1.94
C VAL A 202 -1.47 -10.68 -1.05
N ARG A 203 -0.67 -11.67 -1.41
CA ARG A 203 0.53 -12.04 -0.67
C ARG A 203 1.77 -11.73 -1.51
N ASN A 204 2.60 -10.82 -1.03
CA ASN A 204 3.94 -10.63 -1.54
C ASN A 204 4.91 -11.36 -0.61
N THR A 205 5.78 -12.17 -1.19
CA THR A 205 6.83 -12.80 -0.44
C THR A 205 7.99 -11.85 -0.19
N LEU A 206 8.93 -12.29 0.62
CA LEU A 206 10.13 -11.56 0.98
C LEU A 206 10.84 -10.97 -0.26
N SER A 207 11.09 -9.68 -0.25
CA SER A 207 11.93 -8.96 -1.19
C SER A 207 13.20 -8.49 -0.49
N MET A 208 14.34 -8.68 -1.13
CA MET A 208 15.64 -8.28 -0.61
C MET A 208 16.35 -7.41 -1.63
N ASN A 209 16.95 -6.32 -1.18
CA ASN A 209 17.83 -5.49 -1.99
C ASN A 209 19.15 -5.32 -1.27
N ILE A 210 20.25 -5.40 -2.00
CA ILE A 210 21.59 -5.18 -1.46
C ILE A 210 22.29 -4.17 -2.38
N GLY A 211 22.96 -3.20 -1.79
CA GLY A 211 23.73 -2.21 -2.52
C GLY A 211 25.05 -1.89 -1.86
N VAL A 212 26.01 -1.49 -2.68
CA VAL A 212 27.31 -0.99 -2.25
C VAL A 212 27.60 0.28 -3.02
N GLN A 213 28.13 1.29 -2.33
CA GLN A 213 28.53 2.55 -2.92
C GLN A 213 29.99 2.85 -2.57
N GLN A 214 30.77 3.15 -3.59
CA GLN A 214 32.16 3.56 -3.46
C GLN A 214 32.32 5.00 -3.98
N LYS A 215 32.96 5.85 -3.16
CA LYS A 215 33.29 7.24 -3.54
C LYS A 215 34.74 7.30 -4.02
N PHE A 216 34.96 8.00 -5.13
CA PHE A 216 36.26 8.21 -5.74
C PHE A 216 36.57 9.70 -5.86
N PHE A 217 37.83 10.04 -6.21
CA PHE A 217 38.29 11.40 -6.51
C PHE A 217 37.89 12.44 -5.47
N LYS A 218 38.23 12.19 -4.19
CA LYS A 218 37.84 13.07 -3.06
C LYS A 218 36.31 13.30 -2.98
N LYS A 219 35.51 12.27 -3.25
CA LYS A 219 34.04 12.26 -3.24
C LYS A 219 33.37 12.97 -4.44
N LYS A 220 34.11 13.28 -5.49
CA LYS A 220 33.56 13.91 -6.73
C LYS A 220 32.82 12.91 -7.62
N MET A 221 33.08 11.61 -7.47
CA MET A 221 32.43 10.54 -8.23
C MET A 221 31.91 9.47 -7.26
N ILE A 222 30.74 8.94 -7.51
CA ILE A 222 30.12 7.86 -6.72
C ILE A 222 29.75 6.73 -7.67
N LEU A 223 30.35 5.55 -7.47
CA LEU A 223 29.93 4.32 -8.13
C LEU A 223 28.97 3.58 -7.18
N ALA A 224 27.76 3.32 -7.63
CA ALA A 224 26.77 2.55 -6.91
C ALA A 224 26.44 1.25 -7.66
N LEU A 225 26.59 0.13 -6.97
CA LEU A 225 26.21 -1.20 -7.45
C LEU A 225 25.07 -1.70 -6.60
N SER A 226 24.00 -2.21 -7.21
CA SER A 226 22.90 -2.81 -6.46
C SER A 226 22.34 -4.04 -7.14
N VAL A 227 21.88 -4.97 -6.31
CA VAL A 227 21.18 -6.20 -6.73
C VAL A 227 19.80 -6.17 -6.10
N ILE A 228 18.78 -6.23 -6.95
CA ILE A 228 17.39 -6.27 -6.55
C ILE A 228 16.93 -7.72 -6.60
N ASP A 229 16.35 -8.19 -5.51
CA ASP A 229 15.83 -9.53 -5.30
C ASP A 229 16.84 -10.66 -5.63
N PRO A 230 18.02 -10.68 -4.99
CA PRO A 230 19.04 -11.72 -5.23
C PRO A 230 18.52 -13.13 -4.96
N LEU A 231 17.54 -13.27 -4.08
CA LEU A 231 16.96 -14.56 -3.69
C LEU A 231 15.84 -15.03 -4.63
N ARG A 232 15.41 -14.19 -5.59
CA ARG A 232 14.30 -14.49 -6.54
C ARG A 232 13.00 -14.87 -5.83
N GLN A 233 12.71 -14.24 -4.70
CA GLN A 233 11.54 -14.56 -3.85
C GLN A 233 10.35 -13.64 -4.10
N GLN A 234 10.49 -12.62 -4.96
CA GLN A 234 9.40 -11.72 -5.27
C GLN A 234 8.33 -12.45 -6.07
N GLN A 235 7.22 -12.74 -5.43
CA GLN A 235 6.03 -13.34 -6.04
C GLN A 235 4.78 -12.65 -5.53
N ASN A 236 3.79 -12.52 -6.42
CA ASN A 236 2.45 -12.07 -6.08
C ASN A 236 1.50 -13.25 -6.24
N LYS A 237 0.75 -13.54 -5.20
CA LYS A 237 -0.28 -14.56 -5.18
C LYS A 237 -1.58 -13.91 -4.75
N ILE A 238 -2.57 -13.89 -5.62
CA ILE A 238 -3.87 -13.27 -5.39
C ILE A 238 -4.92 -14.36 -5.36
N PHE A 239 -5.63 -14.42 -4.24
CA PHE A 239 -6.80 -15.28 -4.11
C PHE A 239 -8.05 -14.41 -4.21
N THR A 240 -8.95 -14.75 -5.11
CA THR A 240 -10.26 -14.11 -5.22
C THR A 240 -11.34 -15.12 -4.87
N TYR A 241 -12.21 -14.76 -3.95
CA TYR A 241 -13.30 -15.61 -3.49
C TYR A 241 -14.64 -14.91 -3.78
N ALA A 242 -15.28 -15.28 -4.86
CA ALA A 242 -16.62 -14.80 -5.20
C ALA A 242 -17.70 -15.78 -4.73
N GLY A 243 -18.96 -15.41 -4.92
CA GLY A 243 -20.10 -16.26 -4.54
C GLY A 243 -20.12 -17.61 -5.28
N ASN A 244 -19.71 -17.62 -6.53
CA ASN A 244 -19.82 -18.73 -7.47
C ASN A 244 -18.48 -19.24 -8.03
N PHE A 245 -17.34 -18.62 -7.67
CA PHE A 245 -16.02 -19.09 -8.09
C PHE A 245 -14.90 -18.72 -7.12
N ASN A 246 -13.81 -19.47 -7.19
CA ASN A 246 -12.53 -19.14 -6.57
C ASN A 246 -11.47 -19.04 -7.66
N LEU A 247 -10.68 -17.98 -7.63
CA LEU A 247 -9.58 -17.76 -8.57
C LEU A 247 -8.28 -17.57 -7.82
N GLU A 248 -7.25 -18.29 -8.22
CA GLU A 248 -5.88 -18.08 -7.80
C GLU A 248 -5.08 -17.55 -9.00
N SER A 249 -4.49 -16.38 -8.83
CA SER A 249 -3.56 -15.80 -9.80
C SER A 249 -2.17 -15.74 -9.20
N TYR A 250 -1.19 -16.25 -9.93
CA TYR A 250 0.19 -16.34 -9.49
C TYR A 250 1.13 -15.69 -10.51
N SER A 251 1.97 -14.78 -10.01
CA SER A 251 3.03 -14.14 -10.79
C SER A 251 4.35 -14.18 -10.01
N LYS A 252 5.40 -14.69 -10.62
CA LYS A 252 6.76 -14.73 -10.06
C LYS A 252 7.74 -14.02 -10.97
N LYS A 253 8.47 -13.05 -10.43
CA LYS A 253 9.59 -12.43 -11.14
C LYS A 253 10.81 -13.35 -11.06
N LYS A 254 11.27 -13.85 -12.20
CA LYS A 254 12.43 -14.77 -12.28
C LYS A 254 13.77 -14.08 -12.52
N LYS A 255 13.78 -12.78 -12.83
CA LYS A 255 15.01 -12.06 -13.19
C LYS A 255 15.61 -11.33 -11.99
N LYS A 256 16.91 -11.51 -11.75
CA LYS A 256 17.70 -10.63 -10.89
C LYS A 256 17.96 -9.33 -11.65
N ASN A 257 17.78 -8.18 -11.01
CA ASN A 257 18.11 -6.91 -11.61
C ASN A 257 19.39 -6.37 -10.98
N PHE A 258 20.41 -6.20 -11.81
CA PHE A 258 21.62 -5.49 -11.43
C PHE A 258 21.50 -4.05 -11.91
N ARG A 259 21.90 -3.11 -11.08
CA ARG A 259 21.94 -1.68 -11.43
C ARG A 259 23.32 -1.13 -11.11
N ILE A 260 23.85 -0.37 -12.04
CA ILE A 260 25.09 0.37 -11.91
C ILE A 260 24.74 1.83 -12.16
N ALA A 261 25.18 2.71 -11.28
CA ALA A 261 25.03 4.15 -11.41
C ALA A 261 26.37 4.82 -11.09
N LEU A 262 26.69 5.87 -11.86
CA LEU A 262 27.87 6.71 -11.72
C LEU A 262 27.45 8.12 -11.32
#